data_d0b26a1faba22e48c0553a21ebb7486e
#
_entry.id   d0b26a1faba22e48c0553a21ebb7486e
#
_cell.length_a   1.000
_cell.length_b   1.000
_cell.length_c   1.000
_cell.angle_alpha   90.00
_cell.angle_beta   90.00
_cell.angle_gamma   90.00
#
_symmetry.space_group_name_H-M   'P 1'
#
loop_
_entity.id
_entity.type
_entity.pdbx_description
1 polymer ?
#
loop_
_entity_poly.entity_id
_entity_poly.type
_entity_poly.pdbx_seq_one_letter_code
_entity_poly.pdbx_strand_id
1 'polypeptide(L)'
;MEALREECGFPPSAEIRLPQPDERADWVSDGWVCFYEYPFRIWYTYPFSPLVRGVLRALAVPPAQLMPQVWRVMHLVDHLAGKLDMEFRVEDLVYTYKVQNYGAGRYLLHVKDDREALLGADKSNDRGWMGRFFFVELASLGPDSDFLTGEWMARGIFVCFYVFWAC
;
A
#
# COMPACT_ATOMS: atom_id res chain seq x y z
N MET A 1 16.77 9.61 11.44
CA MET A 1 15.40 9.09 11.76
C MET A 1 14.37 10.21 11.79
N GLU A 2 14.69 11.36 12.42
CA GLU A 2 13.77 12.49 12.47
C GLU A 2 13.38 13.00 11.07
N ALA A 3 14.36 13.21 10.20
CA ALA A 3 14.10 13.61 8.81
C ALA A 3 13.19 12.62 8.06
N LEU A 4 13.37 11.32 8.22
CA LEU A 4 12.52 10.31 7.60
C LEU A 4 11.09 10.35 8.15
N ARG A 5 10.94 10.58 9.46
CA ARG A 5 9.63 10.72 10.10
C ARG A 5 8.86 11.92 9.55
N GLU A 6 9.52 13.06 9.47
CA GLU A 6 8.93 14.29 8.92
C GLU A 6 8.59 14.15 7.44
N GLU A 7 9.53 13.65 6.63
CA GLU A 7 9.33 13.44 5.18
C GLU A 7 8.16 12.50 4.88
N CYS A 8 8.00 11.46 5.67
CA CYS A 8 6.90 10.50 5.52
C CYS A 8 5.61 10.92 6.22
N GLY A 9 5.59 12.02 7.00
CA GLY A 9 4.42 12.52 7.73
C GLY A 9 4.02 11.70 8.94
N PHE A 10 4.90 10.85 9.47
CA PHE A 10 4.60 10.09 10.68
C PHE A 10 4.52 10.98 11.93
N PRO A 11 3.67 10.64 12.90
CA PRO A 11 3.56 11.41 14.12
C PRO A 11 4.90 11.44 14.89
N PRO A 12 5.13 12.46 15.73
CA PRO A 12 6.36 12.54 16.54
C PRO A 12 6.58 11.34 17.45
N SER A 13 5.49 10.67 17.85
CA SER A 13 5.53 9.44 18.66
C SER A 13 5.96 8.21 17.89
N ALA A 14 5.98 8.24 16.55
CA ALA A 14 6.29 7.07 15.75
C ALA A 14 7.72 6.56 16.01
N GLU A 15 7.81 5.31 16.39
CA GLU A 15 9.09 4.62 16.51
C GLU A 15 9.45 3.99 15.16
N ILE A 16 10.54 4.48 14.56
CA ILE A 16 11.02 4.07 13.25
C ILE A 16 12.44 3.51 13.41
N ARG A 17 12.69 2.38 12.77
CA ARG A 17 14.04 1.81 12.68
C ARG A 17 14.41 1.43 11.26
N LEU A 18 15.69 1.53 10.93
CA LEU A 18 16.23 1.02 9.67
C LEU A 18 16.51 -0.49 9.80
N PRO A 19 16.49 -1.21 8.67
CA PRO A 19 16.83 -2.63 8.67
C PRO A 19 18.29 -2.86 9.07
N GLN A 20 18.55 -3.99 9.72
CA GLN A 20 19.91 -4.50 9.89
C GLN A 20 20.46 -5.01 8.53
N PRO A 21 21.78 -5.18 8.38
CA PRO A 21 22.39 -5.53 7.10
C PRO A 21 21.80 -6.77 6.39
N ASP A 22 21.39 -7.77 7.16
CA ASP A 22 20.84 -9.02 6.64
C ASP A 22 19.30 -9.10 6.78
N GLU A 23 18.67 -8.05 7.25
CA GLU A 23 17.23 -8.05 7.49
C GLU A 23 16.45 -7.80 6.20
N ARG A 24 15.36 -8.53 6.04
CA ARG A 24 14.51 -8.48 4.86
C ARG A 24 13.18 -7.82 5.19
N ALA A 25 12.57 -7.21 4.17
CA ALA A 25 11.28 -6.55 4.29
C ALA A 25 10.12 -7.51 4.68
N ASP A 26 10.28 -8.80 4.39
CA ASP A 26 9.32 -9.87 4.72
C ASP A 26 9.61 -10.54 6.09
N TRP A 27 10.65 -10.10 6.81
CA TRP A 27 10.99 -10.56 8.16
C TRP A 27 10.63 -9.49 9.17
N VAL A 28 9.35 -9.33 9.42
CA VAL A 28 8.86 -8.30 10.31
C VAL A 28 8.67 -8.87 11.71
N SER A 29 9.22 -8.21 12.71
CA SER A 29 9.01 -8.56 14.12
C SER A 29 7.58 -8.24 14.55
N ASP A 30 7.05 -9.00 15.54
CA ASP A 30 5.73 -8.75 16.10
C ASP A 30 5.58 -7.30 16.56
N GLY A 31 4.44 -6.71 16.25
CA GLY A 31 4.16 -5.31 16.58
C GLY A 31 4.78 -4.27 15.64
N TRP A 32 5.52 -4.69 14.62
CA TRP A 32 6.12 -3.80 13.62
C TRP A 32 5.45 -3.96 12.25
N VAL A 33 5.59 -2.94 11.42
CA VAL A 33 5.16 -2.95 10.01
C VAL A 33 6.29 -2.46 9.13
N CYS A 34 6.47 -3.11 7.97
CA CYS A 34 7.46 -2.70 6.98
C CYS A 34 6.84 -1.72 5.99
N PHE A 35 7.57 -0.65 5.73
CA PHE A 35 7.30 0.28 4.64
C PHE A 35 8.48 0.35 3.68
N TYR A 36 8.21 0.32 2.38
CA TYR A 36 9.17 0.78 1.40
C TYR A 36 9.15 2.30 1.30
N GLU A 37 10.29 2.92 0.96
CA GLU A 37 10.33 4.39 0.73
C GLU A 37 9.52 4.82 -0.49
N TYR A 38 9.25 3.88 -1.42
CA TYR A 38 8.63 4.19 -2.71
C TYR A 38 7.32 4.98 -2.61
N PRO A 39 6.32 4.62 -1.80
CA PRO A 39 5.09 5.39 -1.65
C PRO A 39 5.35 6.85 -1.28
N PHE A 40 6.24 7.09 -0.35
CA PHE A 40 6.57 8.44 0.12
C PHE A 40 7.31 9.26 -0.93
N ARG A 41 8.12 8.63 -1.76
CA ARG A 41 8.80 9.27 -2.90
C ARG A 41 7.86 9.70 -4.02
N ILE A 42 6.66 9.13 -4.10
CA ILE A 42 5.59 9.53 -5.01
C ILE A 42 4.50 10.33 -4.30
N TRP A 43 4.88 11.10 -3.28
CA TRP A 43 4.07 12.10 -2.60
C TRP A 43 3.03 11.57 -1.59
N TYR A 44 3.05 10.30 -1.23
CA TYR A 44 2.26 9.85 -0.09
C TYR A 44 2.88 10.33 1.23
N THR A 45 2.00 10.63 2.18
CA THR A 45 2.37 10.90 3.58
C THR A 45 1.42 10.12 4.49
N TYR A 46 1.89 9.82 5.67
CA TYR A 46 1.03 9.29 6.72
C TYR A 46 0.31 10.46 7.43
N PRO A 47 -0.98 10.32 7.82
CA PRO A 47 -1.85 9.17 7.61
C PRO A 47 -2.31 9.04 6.15
N PHE A 48 -2.43 7.80 5.69
CA PHE A 48 -2.85 7.52 4.33
C PHE A 48 -4.30 7.93 4.06
N SER A 49 -4.61 8.17 2.80
CA SER A 49 -5.95 8.48 2.32
C SER A 49 -6.97 7.38 2.67
N PRO A 50 -8.28 7.71 2.68
CA PRO A 50 -9.33 6.70 2.86
C PRO A 50 -9.26 5.56 1.85
N LEU A 51 -8.91 5.84 0.59
CA LEU A 51 -8.74 4.83 -0.45
C LEU A 51 -7.61 3.85 -0.10
N VAL A 52 -6.43 4.34 0.24
CA VAL A 52 -5.28 3.49 0.61
C VAL A 52 -5.59 2.63 1.83
N ARG A 53 -6.17 3.24 2.86
CA ARG A 53 -6.60 2.51 4.07
C ARG A 53 -7.62 1.43 3.75
N GLY A 54 -8.58 1.75 2.89
CA GLY A 54 -9.58 0.80 2.41
C GLY A 54 -8.98 -0.38 1.65
N VAL A 55 -8.03 -0.13 0.76
CA VAL A 55 -7.33 -1.18 0.00
C VAL A 55 -6.53 -2.09 0.94
N LEU A 56 -5.75 -1.54 1.87
CA LEU A 56 -4.96 -2.33 2.82
C LEU A 56 -5.84 -3.19 3.72
N ARG A 57 -6.96 -2.64 4.23
CA ARG A 57 -7.96 -3.41 4.99
C ARG A 57 -8.59 -4.52 4.16
N ALA A 58 -9.04 -4.20 2.95
CA ALA A 58 -9.72 -5.18 2.09
C ALA A 58 -8.80 -6.35 1.68
N LEU A 59 -7.53 -6.08 1.49
CA LEU A 59 -6.54 -7.11 1.16
C LEU A 59 -5.96 -7.80 2.39
N ALA A 60 -6.09 -7.19 3.58
CA ALA A 60 -5.46 -7.65 4.82
C ALA A 60 -3.95 -7.92 4.66
N VAL A 61 -3.25 -7.03 3.98
CA VAL A 61 -1.81 -7.14 3.70
C VAL A 61 -1.04 -5.91 4.20
N PRO A 62 0.21 -6.06 4.61
CA PRO A 62 1.05 -4.92 4.93
C PRO A 62 1.36 -4.07 3.70
N PRO A 63 1.64 -2.77 3.88
CA PRO A 63 1.97 -1.85 2.79
C PRO A 63 3.09 -2.34 1.88
N ALA A 64 4.09 -3.03 2.45
CA ALA A 64 5.23 -3.58 1.73
C ALA A 64 4.88 -4.69 0.72
N GLN A 65 3.69 -5.28 0.79
CA GLN A 65 3.23 -6.26 -0.19
C GLN A 65 2.60 -5.62 -1.44
N LEU A 66 2.30 -4.33 -1.42
CA LEU A 66 1.80 -3.61 -2.59
C LEU A 66 2.94 -3.18 -3.51
N MET A 67 2.87 -3.57 -4.78
CA MET A 67 3.87 -3.18 -5.77
C MET A 67 3.76 -1.69 -6.14
N PRO A 68 4.83 -1.06 -6.65
CA PRO A 68 4.85 0.33 -7.09
C PRO A 68 3.68 0.76 -7.96
N GLN A 69 3.25 -0.10 -8.86
CA GLN A 69 2.12 0.16 -9.75
C GLN A 69 0.81 0.38 -8.97
N VAL A 70 0.57 -0.35 -7.89
CA VAL A 70 -0.61 -0.18 -7.03
C VAL A 70 -0.62 1.22 -6.41
N TRP A 71 0.51 1.62 -5.85
CA TRP A 71 0.69 2.94 -5.25
C TRP A 71 0.46 4.07 -6.25
N ARG A 72 0.95 3.93 -7.49
CA ARG A 72 0.72 4.93 -8.54
C ARG A 72 -0.74 5.04 -8.94
N VAL A 73 -1.43 3.90 -9.11
CA VAL A 73 -2.86 3.90 -9.44
C VAL A 73 -3.65 4.59 -8.33
N MET A 74 -3.42 4.22 -7.07
CA MET A 74 -4.10 4.86 -5.93
C MET A 74 -3.78 6.36 -5.86
N HIS A 75 -2.52 6.76 -6.08
CA HIS A 75 -2.13 8.16 -6.06
C HIS A 75 -2.85 8.96 -7.15
N LEU A 76 -2.93 8.43 -8.37
CA LEU A 76 -3.69 9.07 -9.45
C LEU A 76 -5.16 9.21 -9.07
N VAL A 77 -5.78 8.17 -8.53
CA VAL A 77 -7.19 8.18 -8.12
C VAL A 77 -7.42 9.22 -7.03
N ASP A 78 -6.59 9.24 -5.98
CA ASP A 78 -6.67 10.25 -4.91
C ASP A 78 -6.53 11.68 -5.45
N HIS A 79 -5.59 11.88 -6.38
CA HIS A 79 -5.37 13.19 -7.00
C HIS A 79 -6.57 13.64 -7.85
N LEU A 80 -7.15 12.74 -8.64
CA LEU A 80 -8.34 13.02 -9.44
C LEU A 80 -9.56 13.26 -8.56
N ALA A 81 -9.74 12.47 -7.50
CA ALA A 81 -10.80 12.66 -6.52
C ALA A 81 -10.79 14.06 -5.94
N GLY A 82 -9.62 14.52 -5.48
CA GLY A 82 -9.46 15.87 -4.94
C GLY A 82 -9.71 16.99 -5.96
N LYS A 83 -9.34 16.77 -7.25
CA LYS A 83 -9.58 17.77 -8.30
C LYS A 83 -11.04 17.84 -8.76
N LEU A 84 -11.74 16.72 -8.73
CA LEU A 84 -13.11 16.60 -9.22
C LEU A 84 -14.15 16.72 -8.10
N ASP A 85 -13.71 16.92 -6.86
CA ASP A 85 -14.53 16.92 -5.65
C ASP A 85 -15.40 15.64 -5.57
N MET A 86 -14.78 14.49 -5.84
CA MET A 86 -15.41 13.18 -5.84
C MET A 86 -14.81 12.29 -4.76
N GLU A 87 -15.62 11.43 -4.18
CA GLU A 87 -15.15 10.39 -3.29
C GLU A 87 -14.91 9.10 -4.11
N PHE A 88 -13.69 8.57 -4.05
CA PHE A 88 -13.37 7.26 -4.61
C PHE A 88 -13.17 6.24 -3.50
N ARG A 89 -13.75 5.07 -3.69
CA ARG A 89 -13.69 3.95 -2.74
C ARG A 89 -13.01 2.73 -3.35
N VAL A 90 -12.80 1.74 -2.52
CA VAL A 90 -12.20 0.45 -2.96
C VAL A 90 -13.05 -0.19 -4.05
N GLU A 91 -14.37 -0.09 -3.95
CA GLU A 91 -15.34 -0.63 -4.92
C GLU A 91 -15.12 -0.07 -6.33
N ASP A 92 -14.82 1.22 -6.43
CA ASP A 92 -14.54 1.89 -7.71
C ASP A 92 -13.23 1.39 -8.31
N LEU A 93 -12.22 1.17 -7.47
CA LEU A 93 -10.95 0.61 -7.90
C LEU A 93 -11.11 -0.82 -8.42
N VAL A 94 -11.84 -1.67 -7.67
CA VAL A 94 -12.06 -3.07 -8.06
C VAL A 94 -13.07 -3.21 -9.19
N TYR A 95 -13.82 -2.17 -9.53
CA TYR A 95 -14.62 -2.13 -10.75
C TYR A 95 -13.73 -2.21 -12.00
N THR A 96 -12.61 -1.49 -12.01
CA THR A 96 -11.67 -1.42 -13.14
C THR A 96 -10.58 -2.48 -13.07
N TYR A 97 -10.10 -2.78 -11.85
CA TYR A 97 -8.96 -3.65 -11.65
C TYR A 97 -9.31 -4.93 -10.90
N LYS A 98 -8.58 -6.00 -11.19
CA LYS A 98 -8.48 -7.18 -10.33
C LYS A 98 -7.14 -7.18 -9.60
N VAL A 99 -7.15 -7.60 -8.35
CA VAL A 99 -5.92 -7.80 -7.58
C VAL A 99 -5.29 -9.12 -7.99
N GLN A 100 -4.01 -9.09 -8.29
CA GLN A 100 -3.27 -10.27 -8.70
C GLN A 100 -2.03 -10.45 -7.83
N ASN A 101 -1.82 -11.66 -7.34
CA ASN A 101 -0.56 -12.03 -6.70
C ASN A 101 0.52 -12.23 -7.77
N TYR A 102 1.59 -11.45 -7.68
CA TYR A 102 2.72 -11.50 -8.63
C TYR A 102 3.84 -12.46 -8.18
N GLY A 103 3.63 -13.19 -7.10
CA GLY A 103 4.60 -14.08 -6.48
C GLY A 103 5.26 -13.46 -5.25
N ALA A 104 5.83 -14.32 -4.41
CA ALA A 104 6.43 -13.96 -3.12
C ALA A 104 5.53 -13.06 -2.24
N GLY A 105 4.21 -13.23 -2.33
CA GLY A 105 3.24 -12.44 -1.55
C GLY A 105 3.09 -10.99 -1.99
N ARG A 106 3.56 -10.59 -3.17
CA ARG A 106 3.38 -9.22 -3.70
C ARG A 106 2.12 -9.12 -4.52
N TYR A 107 1.47 -7.96 -4.45
CA TYR A 107 0.20 -7.71 -5.14
C TYR A 107 0.33 -6.57 -6.13
N LEU A 108 -0.29 -6.75 -7.29
CA LEU A 108 -0.47 -5.73 -8.31
C LEU A 108 -1.94 -5.62 -8.72
N LEU A 109 -2.27 -4.53 -9.38
CA LEU A 109 -3.58 -4.31 -9.99
C LEU A 109 -3.49 -4.64 -11.48
N HIS A 110 -4.33 -5.57 -11.93
CA HIS A 110 -4.46 -5.92 -13.35
C HIS A 110 -5.79 -5.43 -13.87
N VAL A 111 -5.78 -4.72 -14.98
CA VAL A 111 -7.01 -4.23 -15.62
C VAL A 111 -7.88 -5.39 -16.01
N LYS A 112 -9.17 -5.30 -15.79
CA LYS A 112 -10.14 -6.28 -16.29
C LYS A 112 -10.27 -6.17 -17.80
N ASP A 113 -10.51 -7.29 -18.47
CA ASP A 113 -10.46 -7.40 -19.94
C ASP A 113 -11.47 -6.48 -20.66
N ASP A 114 -12.54 -6.10 -19.98
CA ASP A 114 -13.61 -5.21 -20.47
C ASP A 114 -13.45 -3.74 -20.03
N ARG A 115 -12.29 -3.36 -19.47
CA ARG A 115 -12.04 -2.02 -18.93
C ARG A 115 -10.79 -1.40 -19.51
N GLU A 116 -10.72 -0.08 -19.44
CA GLU A 116 -9.52 0.70 -19.77
C GLU A 116 -8.71 0.99 -18.52
N ALA A 117 -7.39 0.94 -18.64
CA ALA A 117 -6.48 1.27 -17.56
C ALA A 117 -6.53 2.78 -17.26
N LEU A 118 -6.60 3.14 -15.98
CA LEU A 118 -6.46 4.54 -15.56
C LEU A 118 -5.03 5.09 -15.81
N LEU A 119 -4.04 4.20 -15.77
CA LEU A 119 -2.67 4.50 -16.16
C LEU A 119 -2.34 3.69 -17.40
N GLY A 120 -1.77 4.32 -18.41
CA GLY A 120 -1.18 3.64 -19.55
C GLY A 120 -0.15 2.59 -19.10
N ALA A 121 0.21 1.69 -20.01
CA ALA A 121 1.25 0.69 -19.76
C ALA A 121 2.60 1.39 -19.56
N ASP A 122 2.78 1.96 -18.38
CA ASP A 122 4.03 2.59 -18.00
C ASP A 122 5.06 1.50 -17.76
N LYS A 123 6.08 1.47 -18.60
CA LYS A 123 7.30 0.71 -18.36
C LYS A 123 8.07 1.43 -17.25
N SER A 124 7.51 1.46 -16.06
CA SER A 124 8.13 2.15 -14.95
C SER A 124 9.50 1.55 -14.67
N ASN A 125 10.46 2.43 -14.61
CA ASN A 125 11.83 2.14 -14.26
C ASN A 125 12.00 2.07 -12.73
N ASP A 126 11.01 1.52 -12.02
CA ASP A 126 11.02 1.38 -10.55
C ASP A 126 12.03 0.34 -10.06
N ARG A 127 13.13 0.19 -10.81
CA ARG A 127 14.20 -0.74 -10.42
C ARG A 127 14.80 -0.30 -9.09
N GLY A 128 15.02 -1.27 -8.20
CA GLY A 128 15.69 -1.02 -6.91
C GLY A 128 14.79 -0.51 -5.78
N TRP A 129 13.48 -0.38 -5.99
CA TRP A 129 12.54 0.07 -4.94
C TRP A 129 12.56 -0.84 -3.71
N MET A 130 12.81 -2.14 -3.87
CA MET A 130 12.86 -3.12 -2.79
C MET A 130 14.10 -2.98 -1.88
N GLY A 131 15.13 -2.28 -2.31
CA GLY A 131 16.35 -2.08 -1.52
C GLY A 131 16.24 -0.98 -0.47
N ARG A 132 15.12 -0.26 -0.42
CA ARG A 132 14.93 0.87 0.49
C ARG A 132 13.65 0.69 1.26
N PHE A 133 13.78 0.27 2.50
CA PHE A 133 12.66 0.04 3.41
C PHE A 133 13.06 0.34 4.85
N PHE A 134 12.05 0.50 5.68
CA PHE A 134 12.19 0.74 7.11
C PHE A 134 11.02 0.11 7.85
N PHE A 135 11.15 0.01 9.15
CA PHE A 135 10.12 -0.54 10.01
C PHE A 135 9.57 0.53 10.95
N VAL A 136 8.27 0.46 11.21
CA VAL A 136 7.56 1.34 12.14
C VAL A 136 6.83 0.48 13.15
N GLU A 137 6.94 0.84 14.43
CA GLU A 137 6.19 0.17 15.49
C GLU A 137 4.71 0.55 15.42
N LEU A 138 3.82 -0.44 15.31
CA LEU A 138 2.38 -0.22 15.15
C LEU A 138 1.77 0.55 16.32
N ALA A 139 2.16 0.21 17.56
CA ALA A 139 1.65 0.87 18.75
C ALA A 139 1.96 2.37 18.80
N SER A 140 3.08 2.78 18.19
CA SER A 140 3.53 4.18 18.15
C SER A 140 2.74 5.06 17.16
N LEU A 141 2.00 4.44 16.23
CA LEU A 141 1.20 5.14 15.20
C LEU A 141 -0.17 5.60 15.69
N GLY A 142 -0.59 5.14 16.87
CA GLY A 142 -1.89 5.48 17.45
C GLY A 142 -3.07 4.66 16.91
N PRO A 143 -4.30 4.99 17.33
CA PRO A 143 -5.47 4.16 17.09
C PRO A 143 -5.91 4.11 15.61
N ASP A 144 -5.53 5.09 14.81
CA ASP A 144 -5.88 5.15 13.39
C ASP A 144 -5.03 4.22 12.51
N SER A 145 -4.21 3.36 13.12
CA SER A 145 -3.34 2.39 12.43
C SER A 145 -3.93 0.98 12.31
N ASP A 146 -5.18 0.77 12.69
CA ASP A 146 -5.89 -0.52 12.69
C ASP A 146 -5.95 -1.23 11.32
N PHE A 147 -5.74 -0.48 10.25
CA PHE A 147 -5.67 -1.02 8.87
C PHE A 147 -4.28 -1.59 8.53
N LEU A 148 -3.29 -1.35 9.36
CA LEU A 148 -1.94 -1.85 9.14
C LEU A 148 -1.78 -3.21 9.81
N THR A 149 -1.12 -4.12 9.11
CA THR A 149 -0.65 -5.39 9.65
C THR A 149 0.82 -5.57 9.33
N GLY A 150 1.57 -6.16 10.25
CA GLY A 150 2.95 -6.57 10.01
C GLY A 150 3.08 -7.96 9.39
N GLU A 151 2.01 -8.75 9.40
CA GLU A 151 2.03 -10.13 8.93
C GLU A 151 2.21 -10.21 7.41
N TRP A 152 3.33 -10.82 6.98
CA TRP A 152 3.58 -11.08 5.57
C TRP A 152 2.78 -12.28 5.08
N MET A 153 1.82 -12.05 4.21
CA MET A 153 0.98 -13.09 3.65
C MET A 153 1.67 -13.77 2.47
N ALA A 154 2.35 -14.89 2.73
CA ALA A 154 3.08 -15.66 1.70
C ALA A 154 2.15 -16.36 0.69
N ARG A 155 0.92 -16.66 1.08
CA ARG A 155 -0.10 -17.28 0.22
C ARG A 155 -1.20 -16.27 -0.05
N GLY A 156 -1.50 -16.05 -1.33
CA GLY A 156 -2.57 -15.16 -1.73
C GLY A 156 -3.87 -15.49 -1.01
N ILE A 157 -4.36 -14.55 -0.24
CA ILE A 157 -5.78 -14.54 0.04
C ILE A 157 -6.44 -14.34 -1.32
N PHE A 158 -7.12 -15.37 -1.82
CA PHE A 158 -8.19 -15.15 -2.78
C PHE A 158 -9.26 -14.38 -1.99
N VAL A 159 -9.10 -13.08 -1.90
CA VAL A 159 -10.22 -12.21 -1.55
C VAL A 159 -11.17 -12.37 -2.73
N CYS A 160 -12.06 -13.34 -2.58
CA CYS A 160 -13.19 -13.48 -3.47
C CYS A 160 -14.04 -12.23 -3.23
N PHE A 161 -13.82 -11.18 -4.01
CA PHE A 161 -14.70 -10.00 -4.07
C PHE A 161 -16.11 -10.38 -4.61
N TYR A 162 -16.51 -11.65 -4.44
CA TYR A 162 -17.84 -12.14 -4.75
C TYR A 162 -18.92 -11.71 -3.74
N VAL A 163 -18.55 -10.97 -2.67
CA VAL A 163 -19.50 -10.65 -1.59
C VAL A 163 -20.40 -9.44 -1.89
N PHE A 164 -20.22 -8.73 -2.99
CA PHE A 164 -21.03 -7.54 -3.30
C PHE A 164 -21.92 -7.64 -4.55
N TRP A 165 -22.29 -8.87 -4.96
CA TRP A 165 -23.33 -9.06 -5.97
C TRP A 165 -24.52 -9.85 -5.41
N ALA A 166 -25.09 -9.39 -4.32
CA ALA A 166 -26.38 -9.85 -3.80
C ALA A 166 -27.08 -8.69 -3.07
N CYS A 167 -27.63 -7.75 -3.83
CA CYS A 167 -28.87 -7.00 -3.57
C CYS A 167 -29.27 -6.31 -4.85
#